data_7671ac9cfbcbb24772e831fd1e715783
#
_entry.id   7671ac9cfbcbb24772e831fd1e715783
#
_cell.length_a   1.000
_cell.length_b   1.000
_cell.length_c   1.000
_cell.angle_alpha   90.00
_cell.angle_beta   90.00
_cell.angle_gamma   90.00
#
_symmetry.space_group_name_H-M   'P 1'
#
loop_
_entity.id
_entity.type
_entity.pdbx_description
1 polymer ?
#
loop_
_entity_poly.entity_id
_entity_poly.type
_entity_poly.pdbx_seq_one_letter_code
_entity_poly.pdbx_strand_id
1 'polypeptide(L)'
;MRRILAGSVVGLAVMQMPANAGEWSGYVSGQFRGFFEDPVDPRQHNTYLSAAAEPRFFQSWQGGDHNLEARLFYRVDQYDDNRTHGDIRELSWTGVFDTLELTAGISKVFWGVTETQHLVDIINQTDLVENVDGEDKLGQPMIKLSSAQDWGIIDFFVLPYFRERTFPGVEGRPRPEVVVDTDSDAIYDFKAGQDHT
;
A
#
# COMPACT_ATOMS: atom_id res chain seq x y z
N MET A 1 4.46 -9.63 -26.98
CA MET A 1 5.25 -9.13 -25.83
C MET A 1 5.58 -7.67 -26.10
N ARG A 2 4.79 -6.75 -25.60
CA ARG A 2 5.07 -5.30 -25.71
C ARG A 2 6.02 -4.92 -24.59
N ARG A 3 7.17 -4.40 -24.95
CA ARG A 3 8.15 -3.93 -23.95
C ARG A 3 7.70 -2.55 -23.45
N ILE A 4 7.18 -2.50 -22.24
CA ILE A 4 6.95 -1.23 -21.51
C ILE A 4 8.31 -0.79 -21.00
N LEU A 5 8.96 0.13 -21.68
CA LEU A 5 10.14 0.83 -21.19
C LEU A 5 9.65 2.11 -20.50
N ALA A 6 9.50 2.07 -19.19
CA ALA A 6 9.30 3.25 -18.37
C ALA A 6 10.63 3.59 -17.69
N GLY A 7 11.11 4.79 -17.87
CA GLY A 7 12.25 5.31 -17.10
C GLY A 7 11.72 6.08 -15.89
N SER A 8 12.11 5.70 -14.68
CA SER A 8 11.81 6.44 -13.45
C SER A 8 13.10 7.02 -12.89
N VAL A 9 13.11 8.32 -12.61
CA VAL A 9 14.16 8.97 -11.82
C VAL A 9 13.57 9.29 -10.46
N VAL A 10 14.12 8.70 -9.42
CA VAL A 10 13.70 8.92 -8.04
C VAL A 10 14.79 9.70 -7.32
N GLY A 11 14.45 10.91 -6.85
CA GLY A 11 15.28 11.66 -5.91
C GLY A 11 14.81 11.35 -4.48
N LEU A 12 15.72 10.83 -3.62
CA LEU A 12 15.41 10.47 -2.24
C LEU A 12 16.10 11.45 -1.29
N ALA A 13 15.33 12.11 -0.42
CA ALA A 13 15.84 12.84 0.74
C ALA A 13 15.39 12.10 2.01
N VAL A 14 16.35 11.65 2.82
CA VAL A 14 16.08 10.97 4.10
C VAL A 14 16.29 11.98 5.23
N MET A 15 15.31 12.16 6.08
CA MET A 15 15.40 12.96 7.32
C MET A 15 15.47 12.02 8.53
N GLN A 16 16.43 12.25 9.40
CA GLN A 16 16.53 11.59 10.72
C GLN A 16 16.62 12.67 11.81
N MET A 17 15.85 12.50 12.87
CA MET A 17 15.90 13.38 14.06
C MET A 17 16.27 12.59 15.32
N PRO A 18 16.92 13.21 16.32
CA PRO A 18 17.47 12.50 17.48
C PRO A 18 16.44 12.00 18.50
N ALA A 19 16.80 10.92 19.16
CA ALA A 19 16.07 9.85 19.82
C ALA A 19 15.47 10.10 21.23
N ASN A 20 15.16 11.31 21.69
CA ASN A 20 14.61 11.48 23.04
C ASN A 20 13.08 11.67 23.15
N ALA A 21 12.37 11.71 22.01
CA ALA A 21 10.92 11.88 21.97
C ALA A 21 10.27 11.04 20.85
N GLY A 22 10.86 9.89 20.51
CA GLY A 22 10.49 9.08 19.35
C GLY A 22 11.40 9.35 18.14
N GLU A 23 11.45 8.39 17.23
CA GLU A 23 12.28 8.45 16.01
C GLU A 23 11.44 8.91 14.84
N TRP A 24 11.84 10.01 14.23
CA TRP A 24 11.27 10.48 12.98
C TRP A 24 12.18 10.08 11.81
N SER A 25 11.58 9.53 10.80
CA SER A 25 12.24 9.19 9.54
C SER A 25 11.25 9.41 8.39
N GLY A 26 11.69 9.13 7.16
CA GLY A 26 10.81 9.19 6.01
C GLY A 26 11.53 9.62 4.75
N TYR A 27 10.77 9.78 3.68
CA TYR A 27 11.32 10.23 2.41
C TYR A 27 10.39 11.23 1.72
N VAL A 28 10.98 12.00 0.82
CA VAL A 28 10.31 12.77 -0.23
C VAL A 28 10.87 12.30 -1.55
N SER A 29 10.01 12.02 -2.52
CA SER A 29 10.40 11.53 -3.83
C SER A 29 9.75 12.34 -4.94
N GLY A 30 10.49 12.54 -6.04
CA GLY A 30 9.96 12.99 -7.31
C GLY A 30 10.08 11.88 -8.33
N GLN A 31 9.06 11.65 -9.13
CA GLN A 31 9.02 10.61 -10.14
C GLN A 31 8.63 11.18 -11.50
N PHE A 32 9.42 10.86 -12.52
CA PHE A 32 9.07 11.06 -13.92
C PHE A 32 8.83 9.70 -14.57
N ARG A 33 7.71 9.55 -15.26
CA ARG A 33 7.39 8.37 -16.09
C ARG A 33 7.20 8.80 -17.52
N GLY A 34 7.86 8.13 -18.45
CA GLY A 34 7.74 8.35 -19.88
C GLY A 34 7.35 7.06 -20.60
N PHE A 35 6.44 7.14 -21.55
CA PHE A 35 5.94 6.02 -22.34
C PHE A 35 6.23 6.32 -23.83
N PHE A 36 6.83 5.37 -24.52
CA PHE A 36 7.20 5.50 -25.94
C PHE A 36 6.05 5.16 -26.90
N GLU A 37 5.07 4.43 -26.41
CA GLU A 37 3.87 4.08 -27.19
C GLU A 37 2.76 5.10 -26.94
N ASP A 38 1.96 5.35 -27.96
CA ASP A 38 0.79 6.20 -27.84
C ASP A 38 -0.22 5.65 -26.83
N PRO A 39 -0.94 6.51 -26.10
CA PRO A 39 -1.95 6.09 -25.17
C PRO A 39 -3.13 5.40 -25.87
N VAL A 40 -3.70 4.40 -25.21
CA VAL A 40 -4.92 3.71 -25.71
C VAL A 40 -6.14 4.57 -25.51
N ASP A 41 -6.22 5.31 -24.39
CA ASP A 41 -7.30 6.24 -24.08
C ASP A 41 -6.81 7.68 -24.31
N PRO A 42 -7.60 8.55 -24.97
CA PRO A 42 -7.21 9.93 -25.27
C PRO A 42 -6.99 10.82 -24.04
N ARG A 43 -7.45 10.39 -22.85
CA ARG A 43 -7.21 11.06 -21.57
C ARG A 43 -5.83 10.76 -20.98
N GLN A 44 -5.15 9.73 -21.47
CA GLN A 44 -3.83 9.35 -21.02
C GLN A 44 -2.74 10.17 -21.70
N HIS A 45 -1.64 10.34 -21.04
CA HIS A 45 -0.48 11.11 -21.51
C HIS A 45 0.75 10.20 -21.71
N ASN A 46 1.72 10.67 -22.50
CA ASN A 46 2.98 9.97 -22.69
C ASN A 46 4.00 10.26 -21.58
N THR A 47 3.77 11.31 -20.81
CA THR A 47 4.65 11.68 -19.68
C THR A 47 3.83 12.04 -18.47
N TYR A 48 4.32 11.63 -17.29
CA TYR A 48 3.73 11.94 -15.99
C TYR A 48 4.79 12.40 -15.01
N LEU A 49 4.46 13.42 -14.25
CA LEU A 49 5.24 13.88 -13.11
C LEU A 49 4.45 13.62 -11.83
N SER A 50 5.10 13.11 -10.82
CA SER A 50 4.51 12.98 -9.50
C SER A 50 5.53 13.26 -8.40
N ALA A 51 5.03 13.69 -7.25
CA ALA A 51 5.81 13.84 -6.03
C ALA A 51 5.11 13.10 -4.89
N ALA A 52 5.88 12.49 -4.01
CA ALA A 52 5.36 11.81 -2.84
C ALA A 52 6.18 12.09 -1.61
N ALA A 53 5.53 12.02 -0.44
CA ALA A 53 6.16 12.08 0.87
C ALA A 53 5.62 10.98 1.77
N GLU A 54 6.49 10.35 2.54
CA GLU A 54 6.13 9.35 3.53
C GLU A 54 6.87 9.64 4.84
N PRO A 55 6.32 10.48 5.73
CA PRO A 55 6.84 10.63 7.09
C PRO A 55 6.51 9.37 7.91
N ARG A 56 7.47 8.96 8.73
CA ARG A 56 7.38 7.84 9.66
C ARG A 56 7.73 8.31 11.05
N PHE A 57 6.99 7.83 12.03
CA PHE A 57 7.25 8.01 13.44
C PHE A 57 7.28 6.65 14.13
N PHE A 58 8.27 6.43 14.95
CA PHE A 58 8.38 5.23 15.78
C PHE A 58 8.74 5.62 17.19
N GLN A 59 8.06 5.02 18.16
CA GLN A 59 8.40 5.17 19.56
C GLN A 59 8.26 3.85 20.30
N SER A 60 9.27 3.55 21.11
CA SER A 60 9.29 2.38 21.98
C SER A 60 9.45 2.83 23.44
N TRP A 61 8.82 2.12 24.38
CA TRP A 61 8.96 2.36 25.83
C TRP A 61 8.85 1.06 26.61
N GLN A 62 9.11 1.13 27.93
CA GLN A 62 9.14 -0.02 28.84
C GLN A 62 10.09 -1.13 28.34
N GLY A 63 11.31 -0.74 27.92
CA GLY A 63 12.33 -1.72 27.51
C GLY A 63 12.08 -2.37 26.14
N GLY A 64 11.07 -1.91 25.38
CA GLY A 64 10.69 -2.49 24.11
C GLY A 64 9.34 -3.23 24.14
N ASP A 65 8.74 -3.36 25.32
CA ASP A 65 7.47 -4.08 25.47
C ASP A 65 6.31 -3.35 24.79
N HIS A 66 6.42 -2.03 24.60
CA HIS A 66 5.40 -1.27 23.89
C HIS A 66 6.02 -0.47 22.75
N ASN A 67 5.36 -0.51 21.60
CA ASN A 67 5.77 0.20 20.40
C ASN A 67 4.58 0.93 19.79
N LEU A 68 4.82 2.15 19.32
CA LEU A 68 3.90 2.92 18.49
C LEU A 68 4.59 3.19 17.16
N GLU A 69 3.94 2.83 16.07
CA GLU A 69 4.37 3.13 14.71
C GLU A 69 3.31 3.93 13.97
N ALA A 70 3.74 4.99 13.28
CA ALA A 70 2.90 5.75 12.38
C ALA A 70 3.65 5.96 11.06
N ARG A 71 2.99 5.63 9.95
CA ARG A 71 3.50 5.83 8.59
C ARG A 71 2.38 6.43 7.75
N LEU A 72 2.52 7.70 7.44
CA LEU A 72 1.59 8.42 6.59
C LEU A 72 2.17 8.52 5.19
N PHE A 73 1.32 8.53 4.19
CA PHE A 73 1.72 8.67 2.80
C PHE A 73 0.86 9.72 2.12
N TYR A 74 1.49 10.51 1.25
CA TYR A 74 0.79 11.43 0.38
C TYR A 74 1.51 11.54 -0.95
N ARG A 75 0.73 11.47 -2.04
CA ARG A 75 1.22 11.65 -3.41
C ARG A 75 0.36 12.66 -4.15
N VAL A 76 1.02 13.42 -5.01
CA VAL A 76 0.38 14.26 -6.04
C VAL A 76 0.90 13.79 -7.38
N ASP A 77 -0.01 13.44 -8.28
CA ASP A 77 0.28 13.10 -9.69
C ASP A 77 -0.28 14.17 -10.61
N GLN A 78 0.39 14.41 -11.72
CA GLN A 78 0.05 15.50 -12.64
C GLN A 78 -1.27 15.27 -13.37
N TYR A 79 -1.61 14.03 -13.69
CA TYR A 79 -2.74 13.69 -14.56
C TYR A 79 -3.63 12.58 -14.02
N ASP A 80 -3.18 11.77 -13.08
CA ASP A 80 -3.96 10.68 -12.52
C ASP A 80 -4.52 11.09 -11.15
N ASP A 81 -5.81 11.46 -11.13
CA ASP A 81 -6.49 11.90 -9.91
C ASP A 81 -6.56 10.78 -8.87
N ASN A 82 -6.72 9.51 -9.28
CA ASN A 82 -6.71 8.38 -8.35
C ASN A 82 -5.33 8.21 -7.70
N ARG A 83 -4.27 8.61 -8.40
CA ARG A 83 -2.92 8.59 -7.89
C ARG A 83 -2.56 9.81 -7.04
N THR A 84 -3.40 10.86 -7.07
CA THR A 84 -3.30 11.99 -6.14
C THR A 84 -4.10 11.66 -4.89
N HIS A 85 -3.45 11.05 -3.90
CA HIS A 85 -4.13 10.58 -2.70
C HIS A 85 -3.25 10.64 -1.45
N GLY A 86 -3.90 10.56 -0.30
CA GLY A 86 -3.26 10.36 1.00
C GLY A 86 -3.67 9.03 1.62
N ASP A 87 -2.76 8.40 2.34
CA ASP A 87 -2.99 7.13 3.00
C ASP A 87 -2.35 7.06 4.38
N ILE A 88 -3.02 6.37 5.31
CA ILE A 88 -2.42 5.89 6.55
C ILE A 88 -1.92 4.46 6.29
N ARG A 89 -0.64 4.34 5.93
CA ARG A 89 -0.03 3.05 5.63
C ARG A 89 0.17 2.20 6.87
N GLU A 90 0.43 2.87 8.00
CA GLU A 90 0.55 2.25 9.30
C GLU A 90 0.22 3.26 10.41
N LEU A 91 -0.55 2.83 11.38
CA LEU A 91 -0.82 3.55 12.63
C LEU A 91 -1.21 2.50 13.67
N SER A 92 -0.21 1.90 14.30
CA SER A 92 -0.41 0.76 15.18
C SER A 92 0.32 0.92 16.50
N TRP A 93 -0.29 0.40 17.52
CA TRP A 93 0.33 0.15 18.81
C TRP A 93 0.48 -1.35 19.02
N THR A 94 1.67 -1.78 19.45
CA THR A 94 1.96 -3.16 19.83
C THR A 94 2.42 -3.21 21.28
N GLY A 95 1.82 -4.09 22.07
CA GLY A 95 2.20 -4.38 23.44
C GLY A 95 2.52 -5.85 23.64
N VAL A 96 3.66 -6.15 24.26
CA VAL A 96 4.11 -7.50 24.60
C VAL A 96 3.85 -7.75 26.08
N PHE A 97 3.19 -8.86 26.40
CA PHE A 97 2.77 -9.27 27.75
C PHE A 97 3.12 -10.74 27.96
N ASP A 98 4.30 -11.02 28.50
CA ASP A 98 4.83 -12.37 28.68
C ASP A 98 4.83 -13.18 27.37
N THR A 99 3.90 -14.11 27.21
CA THR A 99 3.75 -14.94 25.99
C THR A 99 2.73 -14.40 24.99
N LEU A 100 2.11 -13.26 25.30
CA LEU A 100 1.09 -12.62 24.47
C LEU A 100 1.59 -11.31 23.85
N GLU A 101 1.27 -11.10 22.60
CA GLU A 101 1.46 -9.84 21.90
C GLU A 101 0.10 -9.33 21.40
N LEU A 102 -0.21 -8.08 21.70
CA LEU A 102 -1.40 -7.40 21.22
C LEU A 102 -1.00 -6.26 20.29
N THR A 103 -1.45 -6.32 19.04
CA THR A 103 -1.35 -5.19 18.10
C THR A 103 -2.74 -4.64 17.81
N ALA A 104 -2.90 -3.32 17.87
CA ALA A 104 -4.15 -2.64 17.57
C ALA A 104 -3.90 -1.40 16.73
N GLY A 105 -4.71 -1.22 15.68
CA GLY A 105 -4.63 -0.07 14.78
C GLY A 105 -4.67 -0.46 13.30
N ILE A 106 -4.06 0.38 12.46
CA ILE A 106 -3.88 0.11 11.03
C ILE A 106 -2.49 -0.48 10.84
N SER A 107 -2.41 -1.72 10.35
CA SER A 107 -1.13 -2.42 10.21
C SER A 107 -1.10 -3.31 8.96
N LYS A 108 0.11 -3.77 8.63
CA LYS A 108 0.35 -4.73 7.58
C LYS A 108 0.82 -6.05 8.19
N VAL A 109 0.27 -7.14 7.71
CA VAL A 109 0.65 -8.49 8.13
C VAL A 109 1.35 -9.18 6.97
N PHE A 110 2.57 -9.58 7.18
CA PHE A 110 3.34 -10.36 6.21
C PHE A 110 3.34 -11.81 6.64
N TRP A 111 2.79 -12.66 5.77
CA TRP A 111 2.77 -14.10 5.98
C TRP A 111 3.71 -14.72 4.95
N GLY A 112 4.73 -15.34 5.37
CA GLY A 112 5.46 -16.15 4.46
C GLY A 112 6.96 -16.19 4.66
N VAL A 113 7.47 -17.37 4.36
CA VAL A 113 8.87 -17.79 4.43
C VAL A 113 9.56 -17.59 3.07
N THR A 114 8.79 -17.27 2.01
CA THR A 114 9.30 -17.10 0.63
C THR A 114 9.26 -15.64 0.24
N GLU A 115 10.42 -15.02 0.17
CA GLU A 115 10.61 -13.61 -0.17
C GLU A 115 10.20 -13.24 -1.61
N THR A 116 9.96 -14.22 -2.47
CA THR A 116 9.74 -14.00 -3.91
C THR A 116 8.28 -14.08 -4.37
N GLN A 117 7.36 -14.64 -3.58
CA GLN A 117 5.93 -14.67 -3.88
C GLN A 117 5.09 -14.69 -2.60
N HIS A 118 4.36 -13.62 -2.37
CA HIS A 118 3.44 -13.46 -1.24
C HIS A 118 2.08 -14.15 -1.52
N LEU A 119 2.08 -15.47 -1.69
CA LEU A 119 0.88 -16.24 -2.06
C LEU A 119 -0.21 -16.29 -0.98
N VAL A 120 0.12 -15.93 0.26
CA VAL A 120 -0.77 -16.06 1.43
C VAL A 120 -1.15 -14.71 2.02
N ASP A 121 -0.95 -13.62 1.29
CA ASP A 121 -1.23 -12.27 1.76
C ASP A 121 -2.72 -11.92 1.56
N ILE A 122 -3.57 -12.49 2.42
CA ILE A 122 -5.04 -12.39 2.31
C ILE A 122 -5.64 -11.26 3.13
N ILE A 123 -4.88 -10.70 4.09
CA ILE A 123 -5.39 -9.66 4.99
C ILE A 123 -5.26 -8.28 4.36
N ASN A 124 -4.08 -7.97 3.83
CA ASN A 124 -3.81 -6.66 3.27
C ASN A 124 -4.06 -6.63 1.77
N GLN A 125 -4.96 -5.77 1.32
CA GLN A 125 -5.22 -5.56 -0.10
C GLN A 125 -4.06 -4.83 -0.78
N THR A 126 -3.92 -5.05 -2.09
CA THR A 126 -2.86 -4.46 -2.90
C THR A 126 -3.18 -3.02 -3.27
N ASP A 127 -2.19 -2.15 -3.21
CA ASP A 127 -2.24 -0.78 -3.70
C ASP A 127 -1.75 -0.72 -5.15
N LEU A 128 -2.66 -0.98 -6.11
CA LEU A 128 -2.34 -0.95 -7.54
C LEU A 128 -2.23 0.47 -8.11
N VAL A 129 -2.64 1.49 -7.36
CA VAL A 129 -2.44 2.90 -7.73
C VAL A 129 -0.97 3.28 -7.63
N GLU A 130 -0.28 2.79 -6.60
CA GLU A 130 1.13 3.08 -6.42
C GLU A 130 1.99 2.28 -7.40
N ASN A 131 1.86 0.98 -7.41
CA ASN A 131 2.59 0.10 -8.30
C ASN A 131 1.72 -1.04 -8.83
N VAL A 132 1.86 -1.32 -10.11
CA VAL A 132 1.13 -2.41 -10.79
C VAL A 132 1.76 -3.79 -10.57
N ASP A 133 2.93 -3.86 -9.94
CA ASP A 133 3.62 -5.12 -9.62
C ASP A 133 2.93 -5.91 -8.48
N GLY A 134 2.06 -5.23 -7.72
CA GLY A 134 1.29 -5.84 -6.64
C GLY A 134 2.04 -6.01 -5.32
N GLU A 135 3.24 -5.44 -5.20
CA GLU A 135 4.05 -5.54 -3.99
C GLU A 135 3.58 -4.56 -2.90
N ASP A 136 3.09 -3.38 -3.30
CA ASP A 136 2.57 -2.40 -2.35
C ASP A 136 1.24 -2.86 -1.74
N LYS A 137 1.17 -2.84 -0.40
CA LYS A 137 -0.01 -3.26 0.36
C LYS A 137 -0.59 -2.10 1.15
N LEU A 138 -1.91 -2.07 1.22
CA LEU A 138 -2.68 -1.14 2.05
C LEU A 138 -2.67 -1.59 3.52
N GLY A 139 -2.51 -0.65 4.45
CA GLY A 139 -2.69 -0.93 5.86
C GLY A 139 -4.13 -1.32 6.16
N GLN A 140 -4.36 -2.37 6.96
CA GLN A 140 -5.68 -2.87 7.32
C GLN A 140 -5.97 -2.53 8.79
N PRO A 141 -7.12 -1.91 9.11
CA PRO A 141 -7.58 -1.77 10.49
C PRO A 141 -7.77 -3.14 11.13
N MET A 142 -7.10 -3.39 12.25
CA MET A 142 -7.12 -4.70 12.91
C MET A 142 -6.82 -4.62 14.41
N ILE A 143 -7.24 -5.67 15.09
CA ILE A 143 -6.73 -6.08 16.38
C ILE A 143 -6.17 -7.49 16.21
N LYS A 144 -4.87 -7.65 16.45
CA LYS A 144 -4.17 -8.94 16.38
C LYS A 144 -3.76 -9.34 17.78
N LEU A 145 -4.11 -10.55 18.19
CA LEU A 145 -3.60 -11.19 19.39
C LEU A 145 -2.73 -12.37 18.96
N SER A 146 -1.46 -12.33 19.32
CA SER A 146 -0.49 -13.38 19.03
C SER A 146 -0.07 -14.07 20.32
N SER A 147 0.03 -15.39 20.31
CA SER A 147 0.51 -16.18 21.44
C SER A 147 1.62 -17.13 21.00
N ALA A 148 2.79 -16.94 21.57
CA ALA A 148 3.96 -17.79 21.32
C ALA A 148 3.96 -18.96 22.32
N GLN A 149 3.95 -20.19 21.78
CA GLN A 149 4.00 -21.44 22.54
C GLN A 149 5.19 -22.27 22.10
N ASP A 150 5.65 -23.22 22.91
CA ASP A 150 6.79 -24.09 22.58
C ASP A 150 6.62 -24.86 21.26
N TRP A 151 5.38 -25.10 20.84
CA TRP A 151 5.04 -25.86 19.64
C TRP A 151 4.64 -24.98 18.43
N GLY A 152 4.54 -23.66 18.59
CA GLY A 152 4.20 -22.76 17.50
C GLY A 152 3.60 -21.44 17.95
N ILE A 153 3.18 -20.63 16.98
CA ILE A 153 2.53 -19.33 17.19
C ILE A 153 1.06 -19.44 16.77
N ILE A 154 0.18 -18.91 17.60
CA ILE A 154 -1.25 -18.76 17.30
C ILE A 154 -1.53 -17.27 17.13
N ASP A 155 -2.05 -16.89 15.97
CA ASP A 155 -2.50 -15.54 15.70
C ASP A 155 -4.03 -15.51 15.58
N PHE A 156 -4.66 -14.58 16.28
CA PHE A 156 -6.07 -14.28 16.19
C PHE A 156 -6.27 -12.85 15.71
N PHE A 157 -7.12 -12.67 14.69
CA PHE A 157 -7.37 -11.36 14.06
C PHE A 157 -8.83 -10.97 14.17
N VAL A 158 -9.07 -9.71 14.50
CA VAL A 158 -10.35 -9.03 14.36
C VAL A 158 -10.16 -7.90 13.35
N LEU A 159 -10.87 -7.95 12.24
CA LEU A 159 -10.83 -6.98 11.14
C LEU A 159 -12.17 -6.23 11.12
N PRO A 160 -12.28 -5.08 11.81
CA PRO A 160 -13.56 -4.38 11.95
C PRO A 160 -14.04 -3.71 10.67
N TYR A 161 -13.14 -3.50 9.72
CA TYR A 161 -13.43 -2.85 8.46
C TYR A 161 -12.63 -3.53 7.34
N PHE A 162 -13.26 -3.76 6.19
CA PHE A 162 -12.60 -4.25 5.00
C PHE A 162 -12.14 -3.07 4.15
N ARG A 163 -10.88 -3.03 3.84
CA ARG A 163 -10.28 -2.01 2.98
C ARG A 163 -10.13 -2.56 1.57
N GLU A 164 -10.80 -1.92 0.61
CA GLU A 164 -10.80 -2.34 -0.78
C GLU A 164 -9.45 -2.07 -1.46
N ARG A 165 -9.18 -2.84 -2.51
CA ARG A 165 -8.03 -2.67 -3.38
C ARG A 165 -8.19 -1.38 -4.19
N THR A 166 -7.08 -0.65 -4.34
CA THR A 166 -7.04 0.55 -5.18
C THR A 166 -6.67 0.22 -6.62
N PHE A 167 -7.11 1.08 -7.56
CA PHE A 167 -6.80 0.93 -8.98
C PHE A 167 -6.44 2.29 -9.60
N PRO A 168 -5.53 2.32 -10.61
CA PRO A 168 -5.25 3.53 -11.37
C PRO A 168 -6.48 4.08 -12.05
N GLY A 169 -6.59 5.40 -12.11
CA GLY A 169 -7.63 6.11 -12.85
C GLY A 169 -7.56 5.84 -14.36
N VAL A 170 -8.58 6.33 -15.07
CA VAL A 170 -8.63 6.20 -16.54
C VAL A 170 -7.51 6.97 -17.23
N GLU A 171 -7.04 8.03 -16.60
CA GLU A 171 -5.90 8.85 -17.01
C GLU A 171 -4.55 8.20 -16.68
N GLY A 172 -4.54 7.20 -15.78
CA GLY A 172 -3.33 6.56 -15.28
C GLY A 172 -2.67 5.60 -16.27
N ARG A 173 -1.32 5.54 -16.21
CA ARG A 173 -0.49 4.55 -16.93
C ARG A 173 0.67 4.11 -16.03
N PRO A 174 1.02 2.81 -16.00
CA PRO A 174 0.36 1.69 -16.68
C PRO A 174 -0.99 1.37 -16.03
N ARG A 175 -1.90 0.82 -16.82
CA ARG A 175 -3.23 0.40 -16.40
C ARG A 175 -3.52 -1.00 -16.92
N PRO A 176 -4.15 -1.91 -16.14
CA PRO A 176 -4.61 -3.20 -16.64
C PRO A 176 -5.67 -3.00 -17.75
N GLU A 177 -5.74 -3.91 -18.72
CA GLU A 177 -6.71 -3.85 -19.82
C GLU A 177 -8.16 -3.94 -19.31
N VAL A 178 -8.36 -4.64 -18.20
CA VAL A 178 -9.68 -4.76 -17.56
C VAL A 178 -9.92 -3.52 -16.72
N VAL A 179 -10.92 -2.75 -17.10
CA VAL A 179 -11.38 -1.58 -16.33
C VAL A 179 -12.21 -2.09 -15.16
N VAL A 180 -11.69 -1.89 -13.94
CA VAL A 180 -12.49 -2.06 -12.73
C VAL A 180 -13.16 -0.72 -12.45
N ASP A 181 -14.49 -0.67 -12.57
CA ASP A 181 -15.29 0.49 -12.20
C ASP A 181 -15.47 0.46 -10.67
N THR A 182 -14.78 1.37 -9.99
CA THR A 182 -14.83 1.50 -8.53
C THR A 182 -15.91 2.49 -8.07
N ASP A 183 -16.54 3.22 -9.00
CA ASP A 183 -17.53 4.25 -8.69
C ASP A 183 -18.97 3.74 -8.76
N SER A 184 -19.17 2.51 -9.25
CA SER A 184 -20.53 1.96 -9.34
C SER A 184 -20.78 0.99 -8.19
N ASP A 185 -21.87 1.22 -7.45
CA ASP A 185 -22.51 0.21 -6.59
C ASP A 185 -23.08 -0.96 -7.41
N ALA A 186 -22.77 -1.04 -8.69
CA ALA A 186 -23.23 -2.07 -9.59
C ALA A 186 -22.48 -3.36 -9.27
N ILE A 187 -23.20 -4.31 -8.72
CA ILE A 187 -22.82 -5.73 -8.73
C ILE A 187 -22.50 -6.08 -10.18
N TYR A 188 -21.28 -6.51 -10.45
CA TYR A 188 -20.86 -6.96 -11.77
C TYR A 188 -21.88 -7.93 -12.35
N ASP A 189 -22.64 -7.48 -13.33
CA ASP A 189 -23.44 -8.38 -14.13
C ASP A 189 -22.51 -9.00 -15.18
N PHE A 190 -22.00 -10.18 -14.88
CA PHE A 190 -21.15 -10.99 -15.75
C PHE A 190 -21.83 -11.32 -17.11
N LYS A 191 -23.11 -10.98 -17.27
CA LYS A 191 -23.85 -11.19 -18.51
C LYS A 191 -23.64 -10.09 -19.56
N ALA A 192 -23.15 -8.90 -19.14
CA ALA A 192 -22.95 -7.78 -20.08
C ALA A 192 -21.75 -7.97 -21.03
N GLY A 193 -20.87 -8.92 -20.78
CA GLY A 193 -19.71 -9.23 -21.64
C GLY A 193 -19.95 -10.28 -22.73
N GLN A 194 -21.14 -10.86 -22.87
CA GLN A 194 -21.40 -11.96 -23.81
C GLN A 194 -22.21 -11.56 -25.06
N ASP A 195 -22.63 -10.32 -25.20
CA ASP A 195 -23.48 -9.89 -26.31
C ASP A 195 -22.76 -9.08 -27.40
N HIS A 196 -21.50 -9.36 -27.67
CA HIS A 196 -20.81 -8.86 -28.86
C HIS A 196 -20.25 -10.02 -29.68
N THR A 197 -21.13 -10.68 -30.40
CA THR A 197 -20.84 -11.38 -31.65
C THR A 197 -21.53 -10.70 -32.79
#